data_f70877640c05bb12ca6ce490d6b55bce
#
_entry.id   f70877640c05bb12ca6ce490d6b55bce
#
_cell.length_a   1.000
_cell.length_b   1.000
_cell.length_c   1.000
_cell.angle_alpha   90.00
_cell.angle_beta   90.00
_cell.angle_gamma   90.00
#
_symmetry.space_group_name_H-M   'P 1'
#
loop_
_entity.id
_entity.type
_entity.pdbx_description
1 polymer ?
#
loop_
_entity_poly.entity_id
_entity_poly.type
_entity_poly.pdbx_seq_one_letter_code
_entity_poly.pdbx_strand_id
1 'polypeptide(L)'
;MEQLENEYEGKSDVMAYNYQIHQNAIPHCDDFLENGYTKEEMKLVNETNKIFNSDISITATAVRIPVMGGHSESINITLENPFDLNELISELKSFNGLEIKDDITNNIYPMPFYSRGSNNVYVGRIRKDFSCENSLNLWVVADNLRKGAATNAVQIAKLIVKNNLIN
;
A
#
# COMPACT_ATOMS: atom_id res chain seq x y z
N MET A 1 -7.54 13.83 -9.07
CA MET A 1 -7.28 13.42 -10.48
C MET A 1 -7.37 14.62 -11.39
N GLU A 2 -8.51 15.30 -11.43
CA GLU A 2 -8.75 16.49 -12.23
C GLU A 2 -7.67 17.59 -12.09
N GLN A 3 -7.26 17.90 -10.85
CA GLN A 3 -6.18 18.86 -10.63
C GLN A 3 -4.86 18.44 -11.29
N LEU A 4 -4.47 17.15 -11.18
CA LEU A 4 -3.24 16.65 -11.80
C LEU A 4 -3.29 16.75 -13.34
N GLU A 5 -4.45 16.44 -13.93
CA GLU A 5 -4.67 16.56 -15.38
C GLU A 5 -4.62 18.03 -15.82
N ASN A 6 -5.31 18.90 -15.10
CA ASN A 6 -5.32 20.33 -15.39
C ASN A 6 -3.93 20.97 -15.29
N GLU A 7 -3.18 20.63 -14.24
CA GLU A 7 -1.82 21.12 -14.06
C GLU A 7 -0.86 20.59 -15.15
N TYR A 8 -1.04 19.33 -15.58
CA TYR A 8 -0.28 18.77 -16.70
C TYR A 8 -0.54 19.51 -18.00
N GLU A 9 -1.78 19.98 -18.23
CA GLU A 9 -2.17 20.78 -19.38
C GLU A 9 -1.87 22.28 -19.23
N GLY A 10 -1.25 22.70 -18.13
CA GLY A 10 -0.94 24.11 -17.84
C GLY A 10 -2.14 24.93 -17.38
N LYS A 11 -3.22 24.28 -16.93
CA LYS A 11 -4.42 24.91 -16.35
C LYS A 11 -4.30 24.93 -14.82
N SER A 12 -4.62 26.04 -14.18
CA SER A 12 -4.43 26.22 -12.71
C SER A 12 -5.70 26.50 -11.92
N ASP A 13 -6.87 26.05 -12.37
CA ASP A 13 -8.13 26.65 -11.93
C ASP A 13 -8.73 26.12 -10.63
N VAL A 14 -8.54 24.87 -10.24
CA VAL A 14 -9.16 24.34 -9.00
C VAL A 14 -8.18 23.47 -8.27
N MET A 15 -7.89 23.85 -7.04
CA MET A 15 -6.98 23.15 -6.16
C MET A 15 -7.75 22.25 -5.20
N ALA A 16 -7.75 20.93 -5.44
CA ALA A 16 -8.15 19.94 -4.46
C ALA A 16 -7.08 19.80 -3.34
N TYR A 17 -5.84 20.16 -3.66
CA TYR A 17 -4.71 20.25 -2.73
C TYR A 17 -4.28 21.70 -2.59
N ASN A 18 -3.68 22.02 -1.44
CA ASN A 18 -3.17 23.36 -1.16
C ASN A 18 -1.94 23.74 -2.02
N TYR A 19 -1.34 22.77 -2.67
CA TYR A 19 -0.16 22.91 -3.50
C TYR A 19 -0.33 22.18 -4.82
N GLN A 20 0.43 22.59 -5.82
CA GLN A 20 0.55 21.88 -7.08
C GLN A 20 0.99 20.44 -6.84
N ILE A 21 0.29 19.47 -7.45
CA ILE A 21 0.65 18.04 -7.38
C ILE A 21 1.48 17.58 -8.57
N HIS A 22 1.30 18.19 -9.76
CA HIS A 22 2.12 17.86 -10.92
C HIS A 22 3.60 18.16 -10.64
N GLN A 23 4.47 17.19 -10.87
CA GLN A 23 5.90 17.26 -10.57
C GLN A 23 6.24 17.53 -9.09
N ASN A 24 5.40 17.08 -8.18
CA ASN A 24 5.56 17.31 -6.75
C ASN A 24 5.23 16.05 -5.92
N ALA A 25 5.68 16.04 -4.67
CA ALA A 25 5.28 15.07 -3.66
C ALA A 25 4.79 15.83 -2.42
N ILE A 26 3.53 15.62 -2.04
CA ILE A 26 2.90 16.37 -0.94
C ILE A 26 2.76 15.44 0.28
N PRO A 27 3.54 15.64 1.36
CA PRO A 27 3.48 14.80 2.57
C PRO A 27 2.29 15.20 3.46
N HIS A 28 1.10 15.15 2.89
CA HIS A 28 -0.13 15.55 3.56
C HIS A 28 -1.32 14.80 2.96
N CYS A 29 -1.92 13.93 3.76
CA CYS A 29 -3.15 13.20 3.43
C CYS A 29 -4.11 13.30 4.62
N ASP A 30 -5.28 13.94 4.44
CA ASP A 30 -6.27 14.21 5.49
C ASP A 30 -5.79 15.29 6.52
N ASP A 31 -6.59 15.60 7.53
CA ASP A 31 -6.29 16.64 8.53
C ASP A 31 -5.17 16.23 9.48
N PHE A 32 -4.36 17.21 9.90
CA PHE A 32 -3.38 17.00 10.96
C PHE A 32 -4.02 16.89 12.33
N LEU A 33 -3.42 16.05 13.17
CA LEU A 33 -3.72 15.90 14.59
C LEU A 33 -2.68 16.63 15.43
N GLU A 34 -2.97 16.80 16.74
CA GLU A 34 -2.07 17.51 17.68
C GLU A 34 -0.70 16.82 17.85
N ASN A 35 -0.63 15.51 17.58
CA ASN A 35 0.63 14.72 17.64
C ASN A 35 1.50 14.85 16.39
N GLY A 36 1.11 15.67 15.41
CA GLY A 36 1.84 15.89 14.16
C GLY A 36 1.57 14.86 13.07
N TYR A 37 0.82 13.79 13.35
CA TYR A 37 0.34 12.85 12.35
C TYR A 37 -0.93 13.35 11.67
N THR A 38 -1.22 12.85 10.48
CA THR A 38 -2.53 13.03 9.86
C THR A 38 -3.51 11.93 10.31
N LYS A 39 -4.80 12.18 10.14
CA LYS A 39 -5.83 11.15 10.38
C LYS A 39 -5.59 9.90 9.52
N GLU A 40 -5.13 10.07 8.26
CA GLU A 40 -4.84 8.96 7.36
C GLU A 40 -3.68 8.10 7.88
N GLU A 41 -2.62 8.71 8.40
CA GLU A 41 -1.50 7.99 9.01
C GLU A 41 -1.93 7.21 10.25
N MET A 42 -2.77 7.82 11.09
CA MET A 42 -3.31 7.12 12.27
C MET A 42 -4.30 6.00 11.93
N LYS A 43 -4.97 6.05 10.78
CA LYS A 43 -5.75 4.90 10.29
C LYS A 43 -4.86 3.71 10.02
N LEU A 44 -3.69 3.89 9.37
CA LEU A 44 -2.74 2.80 9.15
C LEU A 44 -2.34 2.12 10.46
N VAL A 45 -2.09 2.88 11.50
CA VAL A 45 -1.77 2.35 12.84
C VAL A 45 -2.95 1.60 13.44
N ASN A 46 -4.09 2.26 13.52
CA ASN A 46 -5.25 1.76 14.27
C ASN A 46 -5.95 0.60 13.54
N GLU A 47 -6.11 0.69 12.22
CA GLU A 47 -6.81 -0.32 11.44
C GLU A 47 -5.97 -1.59 11.27
N THR A 48 -4.65 -1.46 11.10
CA THR A 48 -3.76 -2.62 11.07
C THR A 48 -3.83 -3.40 12.37
N ASN A 49 -3.70 -2.74 13.51
CA ASN A 49 -3.82 -3.39 14.81
C ASN A 49 -5.20 -4.03 15.03
N LYS A 50 -6.27 -3.35 14.58
CA LYS A 50 -7.64 -3.88 14.64
C LYS A 50 -7.80 -5.14 13.77
N ILE A 51 -7.28 -5.13 12.53
CA ILE A 51 -7.41 -6.24 11.59
C ILE A 51 -6.65 -7.47 12.08
N PHE A 52 -5.43 -7.28 12.56
CA PHE A 52 -4.61 -8.38 13.10
C PHE A 52 -4.98 -8.77 14.53
N ASN A 53 -5.84 -8.00 15.20
CA ASN A 53 -6.15 -8.17 16.63
C ASN A 53 -4.88 -8.31 17.49
N SER A 54 -3.94 -7.41 17.28
CA SER A 54 -2.59 -7.43 17.86
C SER A 54 -2.14 -6.02 18.20
N ASP A 55 -1.06 -5.92 18.96
CA ASP A 55 -0.42 -4.64 19.34
C ASP A 55 0.92 -4.49 18.58
N ILE A 56 0.81 -4.25 17.27
CA ILE A 56 1.97 -4.05 16.41
C ILE A 56 2.39 -2.58 16.50
N SER A 57 3.67 -2.33 16.75
CA SER A 57 4.24 -0.99 16.71
C SER A 57 4.35 -0.51 15.27
N ILE A 58 3.60 0.53 14.89
CA ILE A 58 3.51 1.03 13.53
C ILE A 58 3.73 2.53 13.51
N THR A 59 4.48 3.00 12.52
CA THR A 59 4.56 4.42 12.15
C THR A 59 4.42 4.55 10.63
N ALA A 60 3.86 5.66 10.18
CA ALA A 60 3.68 5.91 8.76
C ALA A 60 3.80 7.40 8.44
N THR A 61 4.22 7.70 7.21
CA THR A 61 4.08 9.02 6.60
C THR A 61 3.35 8.87 5.28
N ALA A 62 2.20 9.49 5.15
CA ALA A 62 1.39 9.44 3.95
C ALA A 62 1.75 10.58 2.99
N VAL A 63 2.10 10.23 1.76
CA VAL A 63 2.54 11.19 0.74
C VAL A 63 1.68 11.04 -0.52
N ARG A 64 1.16 12.14 -1.04
CA ARG A 64 0.53 12.18 -2.34
C ARG A 64 1.58 12.36 -3.42
N ILE A 65 1.55 11.50 -4.42
CA ILE A 65 2.44 11.53 -5.57
C ILE A 65 1.63 11.73 -6.87
N PRO A 66 2.22 12.28 -7.94
CA PRO A 66 1.51 12.63 -9.17
C PRO A 66 1.25 11.41 -10.05
N VAL A 67 0.49 10.44 -9.54
CA VAL A 67 0.10 9.22 -10.26
C VAL A 67 -1.41 9.08 -10.33
N MET A 68 -1.88 8.50 -11.42
CA MET A 68 -3.29 8.29 -11.71
C MET A 68 -3.76 6.96 -11.14
N GLY A 69 -4.17 6.95 -9.88
CA GLY A 69 -4.71 5.77 -9.19
C GLY A 69 -3.64 4.82 -8.64
N GLY A 70 -4.06 3.98 -7.72
CA GLY A 70 -3.21 3.03 -7.01
C GLY A 70 -2.53 3.61 -5.77
N HIS A 71 -2.32 2.73 -4.78
CA HIS A 71 -1.45 3.00 -3.65
C HIS A 71 -0.10 2.33 -3.88
N SER A 72 0.94 2.95 -3.38
CA SER A 72 2.31 2.42 -3.39
C SER A 72 2.90 2.60 -2.01
N GLU A 73 3.42 1.54 -1.43
CA GLU A 73 3.90 1.52 -0.06
C GLU A 73 5.31 0.96 0.01
N SER A 74 6.23 1.71 0.61
CA SER A 74 7.54 1.22 1.01
C SER A 74 7.43 0.77 2.45
N ILE A 75 7.50 -0.53 2.68
CA ILE A 75 7.26 -1.13 3.99
C ILE A 75 8.57 -1.72 4.51
N ASN A 76 8.89 -1.41 5.76
CA ASN A 76 9.90 -2.11 6.54
C ASN A 76 9.19 -2.90 7.65
N ILE A 77 9.51 -4.17 7.79
CA ILE A 77 8.89 -5.07 8.77
C ILE A 77 9.97 -5.74 9.59
N THR A 78 9.82 -5.72 10.91
CA THR A 78 10.61 -6.53 11.85
C THR A 78 9.73 -7.67 12.37
N LEU A 79 10.21 -8.90 12.23
CA LEU A 79 9.54 -10.10 12.70
C LEU A 79 10.11 -10.51 14.08
N GLU A 80 9.28 -11.14 14.91
CA GLU A 80 9.72 -11.64 16.22
C GLU A 80 10.77 -12.76 16.10
N ASN A 81 10.65 -13.59 15.06
CA ASN A 81 11.51 -14.74 14.87
C ASN A 81 12.40 -14.59 13.62
N PRO A 82 13.56 -15.23 13.61
CA PRO A 82 14.37 -15.37 12.40
C PRO A 82 13.58 -16.05 11.26
N PHE A 83 13.86 -15.63 10.04
CA PHE A 83 13.20 -16.18 8.85
C PHE A 83 14.19 -16.45 7.73
N ASP A 84 13.84 -17.42 6.87
CA ASP A 84 14.48 -17.59 5.57
C ASP A 84 13.75 -16.76 4.52
N LEU A 85 14.49 -15.98 3.74
CA LEU A 85 13.90 -15.07 2.76
C LEU A 85 13.23 -15.82 1.59
N ASN A 86 13.79 -16.98 1.19
CA ASN A 86 13.23 -17.76 0.09
C ASN A 86 11.94 -18.46 0.51
N GLU A 87 11.89 -18.97 1.74
CA GLU A 87 10.66 -19.53 2.32
C GLU A 87 9.58 -18.47 2.41
N LEU A 88 9.90 -17.28 2.91
CA LEU A 88 8.96 -16.14 2.98
C LEU A 88 8.44 -15.76 1.60
N ILE A 89 9.29 -15.67 0.58
CA ILE A 89 8.86 -15.39 -0.80
C ILE A 89 7.98 -16.52 -1.35
N SER A 90 8.27 -17.77 -1.01
CA SER A 90 7.45 -18.92 -1.41
C SER A 90 6.05 -18.85 -0.80
N GLU A 91 5.96 -18.52 0.48
CA GLU A 91 4.68 -18.32 1.16
C GLU A 91 3.89 -17.15 0.55
N LEU A 92 4.53 -16.01 0.30
CA LEU A 92 3.88 -14.88 -0.36
C LEU A 92 3.34 -15.26 -1.76
N LYS A 93 4.05 -16.08 -2.53
CA LYS A 93 3.60 -16.57 -3.85
C LYS A 93 2.37 -17.48 -3.76
N SER A 94 2.21 -18.20 -2.66
CA SER A 94 1.07 -19.09 -2.44
C SER A 94 -0.22 -18.35 -2.10
N PHE A 95 -0.12 -17.07 -1.72
CA PHE A 95 -1.24 -16.29 -1.21
C PHE A 95 -2.17 -15.82 -2.34
N ASN A 96 -3.43 -16.19 -2.26
CA ASN A 96 -4.42 -15.82 -3.29
C ASN A 96 -4.69 -14.31 -3.32
N GLY A 97 -4.57 -13.71 -4.50
CA GLY A 97 -4.75 -12.27 -4.70
C GLY A 97 -3.48 -11.45 -4.47
N LEU A 98 -2.34 -12.12 -4.25
CA LEU A 98 -1.02 -11.52 -4.20
C LEU A 98 -0.19 -12.02 -5.39
N GLU A 99 0.56 -11.13 -6.02
CA GLU A 99 1.43 -11.45 -7.16
C GLU A 99 2.82 -10.85 -6.93
N ILE A 100 3.85 -11.71 -6.98
CA ILE A 100 5.24 -11.28 -6.85
C ILE A 100 5.75 -10.77 -8.19
N LYS A 101 6.19 -9.52 -8.22
CA LYS A 101 6.90 -8.86 -9.32
C LYS A 101 8.27 -8.44 -8.81
N ASP A 102 9.22 -9.36 -8.78
CA ASP A 102 10.53 -9.12 -8.16
C ASP A 102 11.64 -9.84 -8.94
N ASP A 103 12.04 -9.27 -10.05
CA ASP A 103 13.21 -9.69 -10.82
C ASP A 103 14.10 -8.47 -11.07
N ILE A 104 15.07 -8.29 -10.20
CA ILE A 104 15.99 -7.15 -10.24
C ILE A 104 16.93 -7.20 -11.45
N THR A 105 17.20 -8.39 -11.99
CA THR A 105 18.07 -8.56 -13.15
C THR A 105 17.43 -8.01 -14.42
N ASN A 106 16.11 -8.20 -14.53
CA ASN A 106 15.30 -7.72 -15.65
C ASN A 106 14.55 -6.41 -15.35
N ASN A 107 14.83 -5.74 -14.21
CA ASN A 107 14.17 -4.52 -13.78
C ASN A 107 12.64 -4.68 -13.62
N ILE A 108 12.17 -5.85 -13.17
CA ILE A 108 10.77 -6.12 -12.94
C ILE A 108 10.41 -5.86 -11.47
N TYR A 109 9.56 -4.89 -11.25
CA TYR A 109 9.03 -4.52 -9.93
C TYR A 109 7.64 -3.87 -10.08
N PRO A 110 6.81 -3.84 -9.01
CA PRO A 110 5.48 -3.25 -9.08
C PRO A 110 5.53 -1.74 -9.29
N MET A 111 4.62 -1.25 -10.13
CA MET A 111 4.43 0.18 -10.37
C MET A 111 2.94 0.51 -10.44
N PRO A 112 2.48 1.67 -9.91
CA PRO A 112 1.06 2.02 -9.87
C PRO A 112 0.42 2.08 -11.25
N PHE A 113 1.15 2.54 -12.27
CA PHE A 113 0.65 2.60 -13.65
C PHE A 113 0.18 1.24 -14.18
N TYR A 114 0.88 0.15 -13.83
CA TYR A 114 0.57 -1.20 -14.30
C TYR A 114 -0.36 -1.99 -13.36
N SER A 115 -0.65 -1.46 -12.17
CA SER A 115 -1.58 -2.08 -11.22
C SER A 115 -3.04 -1.69 -11.47
N ARG A 116 -3.28 -0.65 -12.26
CA ARG A 116 -4.63 -0.14 -12.53
C ARG A 116 -5.53 -1.20 -13.17
N GLY A 117 -6.75 -1.30 -12.64
CA GLY A 117 -7.72 -2.29 -13.10
C GLY A 117 -7.48 -3.71 -12.61
N SER A 118 -6.41 -3.97 -11.86
CA SER A 118 -6.12 -5.28 -11.28
C SER A 118 -6.84 -5.50 -9.94
N ASN A 119 -7.16 -6.76 -9.68
CA ASN A 119 -7.68 -7.20 -8.39
C ASN A 119 -6.59 -7.78 -7.48
N ASN A 120 -5.34 -7.81 -7.94
CA ASN A 120 -4.20 -8.31 -7.17
C ASN A 120 -3.47 -7.19 -6.43
N VAL A 121 -2.83 -7.58 -5.33
CA VAL A 121 -1.77 -6.81 -4.68
C VAL A 121 -0.44 -7.29 -5.25
N TYR A 122 0.37 -6.36 -5.74
CA TYR A 122 1.69 -6.65 -6.27
C TYR A 122 2.75 -6.37 -5.23
N VAL A 123 3.65 -7.32 -5.04
CA VAL A 123 4.77 -7.18 -4.10
C VAL A 123 6.09 -7.41 -4.83
N GLY A 124 7.07 -6.58 -4.55
CA GLY A 124 8.42 -6.72 -5.08
C GLY A 124 9.43 -5.97 -4.24
N ARG A 125 10.68 -5.89 -4.72
CA ARG A 125 11.79 -5.31 -3.98
C ARG A 125 11.97 -5.93 -2.59
N ILE A 126 11.70 -7.25 -2.50
CA ILE A 126 11.76 -8.04 -1.26
C ILE A 126 13.22 -8.29 -0.93
N ARG A 127 13.68 -7.79 0.20
CA ARG A 127 15.08 -7.92 0.63
C ARG A 127 15.23 -7.80 2.14
N LYS A 128 16.24 -8.47 2.68
CA LYS A 128 16.60 -8.30 4.10
C LYS A 128 16.99 -6.85 4.39
N ASP A 129 16.67 -6.39 5.57
CA ASP A 129 17.19 -5.14 6.12
C ASP A 129 18.52 -5.44 6.81
N PHE A 130 19.57 -4.73 6.40
CA PHE A 130 20.91 -4.90 7.00
C PHE A 130 21.10 -4.11 8.30
N SER A 131 20.19 -3.20 8.61
CA SER A 131 20.30 -2.32 9.79
C SER A 131 19.62 -2.90 11.02
N CYS A 132 18.71 -3.88 10.84
CA CYS A 132 17.96 -4.48 11.94
C CYS A 132 17.79 -5.99 11.72
N GLU A 133 18.02 -6.78 12.78
CA GLU A 133 17.82 -8.22 12.73
C GLU A 133 16.35 -8.58 12.50
N ASN A 134 16.13 -9.72 11.87
CA ASN A 134 14.80 -10.25 11.54
C ASN A 134 13.91 -9.27 10.76
N SER A 135 14.51 -8.35 10.03
CA SER A 135 13.80 -7.31 9.32
C SER A 135 13.95 -7.42 7.80
N LEU A 136 12.93 -6.97 7.09
CA LEU A 136 12.89 -6.95 5.65
C LEU A 136 12.22 -5.70 5.11
N ASN A 137 12.53 -5.38 3.88
CA ASN A 137 11.88 -4.30 3.12
C ASN A 137 11.05 -4.89 1.99
N LEU A 138 9.88 -4.31 1.76
CA LEU A 138 8.95 -4.64 0.68
C LEU A 138 8.56 -3.36 -0.08
N TRP A 139 8.19 -3.53 -1.33
CA TRP A 139 7.49 -2.53 -2.11
C TRP A 139 6.16 -3.13 -2.56
N VAL A 140 5.05 -2.52 -2.15
CA VAL A 140 3.69 -3.02 -2.37
C VAL A 140 2.91 -2.02 -3.20
N VAL A 141 2.19 -2.50 -4.21
CA VAL A 141 1.35 -1.67 -5.07
C VAL A 141 0.02 -2.35 -5.33
N ALA A 142 -1.07 -1.61 -5.21
CA ALA A 142 -2.41 -2.11 -5.51
C ALA A 142 -3.32 -1.02 -6.07
N ASP A 143 -4.32 -1.43 -6.86
CA ASP A 143 -5.43 -0.54 -7.23
C ASP A 143 -6.33 -0.31 -6.02
N ASN A 144 -6.33 0.90 -5.49
CA ASN A 144 -7.04 1.28 -4.27
C ASN A 144 -8.56 1.29 -4.44
N LEU A 145 -9.09 1.49 -5.65
CA LEU A 145 -10.52 1.44 -5.92
C LEU A 145 -11.06 0.00 -6.00
N ARG A 146 -10.18 -0.95 -6.31
CA ARG A 146 -10.51 -2.38 -6.40
C ARG A 146 -10.12 -3.12 -5.13
N LYS A 147 -8.83 -3.39 -4.95
CA LYS A 147 -8.34 -4.21 -3.84
C LYS A 147 -8.46 -3.49 -2.50
N GLY A 148 -8.27 -2.20 -2.46
CA GLY A 148 -8.47 -1.38 -1.25
C GLY A 148 -9.95 -1.09 -0.93
N ALA A 149 -10.90 -1.37 -1.84
CA ALA A 149 -12.31 -1.00 -1.67
C ALA A 149 -13.27 -2.09 -2.17
N ALA A 150 -13.85 -1.92 -3.37
CA ALA A 150 -14.96 -2.74 -3.85
C ALA A 150 -14.62 -4.23 -3.97
N THR A 151 -13.50 -4.58 -4.55
CA THR A 151 -13.09 -5.99 -4.69
C THR A 151 -12.87 -6.66 -3.34
N ASN A 152 -12.26 -5.96 -2.39
CA ASN A 152 -12.02 -6.49 -1.06
C ASN A 152 -13.33 -6.78 -0.32
N ALA A 153 -14.30 -5.86 -0.37
CA ALA A 153 -15.62 -6.06 0.23
C ALA A 153 -16.32 -7.32 -0.34
N VAL A 154 -16.28 -7.51 -1.66
CA VAL A 154 -16.85 -8.70 -2.32
C VAL A 154 -16.10 -9.98 -1.92
N GLN A 155 -14.78 -9.93 -1.79
CA GLN A 155 -13.96 -11.08 -1.36
C GLN A 155 -14.27 -11.47 0.06
N ILE A 156 -14.42 -10.50 0.98
CA ILE A 156 -14.83 -10.76 2.37
C ILE A 156 -16.23 -11.41 2.40
N ALA A 157 -17.20 -10.86 1.67
CA ALA A 157 -18.55 -11.43 1.60
C ALA A 157 -18.52 -12.90 1.09
N LYS A 158 -17.76 -13.18 0.03
CA LYS A 158 -17.58 -14.54 -0.48
C LYS A 158 -16.95 -15.48 0.55
N LEU A 159 -15.96 -15.00 1.32
CA LEU A 159 -15.30 -15.78 2.36
C LEU A 159 -16.28 -16.14 3.50
N ILE A 160 -17.09 -15.16 3.91
CA ILE A 160 -18.11 -15.34 4.93
C ILE A 160 -19.12 -16.43 4.51
N VAL A 161 -19.64 -16.33 3.28
CA VAL A 161 -20.60 -17.31 2.73
C VAL A 161 -19.95 -18.69 2.59
N LYS A 162 -18.75 -18.77 2.03
CA LYS A 162 -18.03 -20.04 1.82
C LYS A 162 -17.77 -20.80 3.11
N ASN A 163 -17.50 -20.09 4.21
CA ASN A 163 -17.16 -20.68 5.50
C ASN A 163 -18.35 -20.74 6.45
N ASN A 164 -19.56 -20.41 6.02
CA ASN A 164 -20.78 -20.38 6.86
C ASN A 164 -20.60 -19.58 8.16
N LEU A 165 -19.95 -18.40 8.07
CA LEU A 165 -19.65 -17.56 9.24
C LEU A 165 -20.85 -16.72 9.71
N ILE A 166 -21.94 -16.71 8.97
CA ILE A 166 -23.24 -16.10 9.32
C ILE A 166 -24.32 -17.16 9.17
N ASN A 167 -25.17 -17.27 10.21
CA ASN A 167 -26.41 -18.06 10.19
C ASN A 167 -27.54 -17.24 9.59
#